data_effe4802c257475f8cfb382a69d5bc4e
#
_entry.id   effe4802c257475f8cfb382a69d5bc4e
#
_cell.length_a   1.000
_cell.length_b   1.000
_cell.length_c   1.000
_cell.angle_alpha   90.00
_cell.angle_beta   90.00
_cell.angle_gamma   90.00
#
_symmetry.space_group_name_H-M   'P 1'
#
loop_
_entity.id
_entity.type
_entity.pdbx_description
1 polymer ?
#
loop_
_entity_poly.entity_id
_entity_poly.type
_entity_poly.pdbx_seq_one_letter_code
_entity_poly.pdbx_strand_id
1 'polypeptide(L)'
;MNYKKALEALIAGQDLSHAEMLSMMQQVMQGELTPAQIAGFLIALRIKGETVDEITAAATVMRALSTKVNIEGTTHLIDTCGTGGDGIQTFNVSTVSAFVAAAAGAKVAKHGGRSVSSTCGSADVLEALGVNV
;
A
#
# COMPACT_ATOMS: atom_id res chain seq x y z
N MET A 1 12.22 -0.26 -19.05
CA MET A 1 13.21 -1.31 -18.65
C MET A 1 12.60 -2.67 -18.84
N ASN A 2 13.36 -3.71 -19.20
CA ASN A 2 12.78 -5.04 -19.23
C ASN A 2 13.08 -5.78 -17.90
N TYR A 3 12.20 -6.67 -17.50
CA TYR A 3 12.26 -7.42 -16.25
C TYR A 3 13.63 -8.09 -15.99
N LYS A 4 14.20 -8.76 -17.01
CA LYS A 4 15.47 -9.49 -16.85
C LYS A 4 16.60 -8.57 -16.44
N LYS A 5 16.75 -7.42 -17.11
CA LYS A 5 17.79 -6.43 -16.80
C LYS A 5 17.60 -5.82 -15.41
N ALA A 6 16.34 -5.55 -15.02
CA ALA A 6 16.04 -5.05 -13.69
C ALA A 6 16.45 -6.04 -12.61
N LEU A 7 16.08 -7.30 -12.80
CA LEU A 7 16.41 -8.37 -11.84
C LEU A 7 17.92 -8.59 -11.74
N GLU A 8 18.64 -8.61 -12.86
CA GLU A 8 20.10 -8.74 -12.89
C GLU A 8 20.79 -7.60 -12.13
N ALA A 9 20.35 -6.35 -12.34
CA ALA A 9 20.87 -5.19 -11.62
C ALA A 9 20.66 -5.30 -10.11
N LEU A 10 19.44 -5.65 -9.70
CA LEU A 10 19.11 -5.81 -8.27
C LEU A 10 19.90 -6.95 -7.61
N ILE A 11 20.08 -8.09 -8.29
CA ILE A 11 20.90 -9.21 -7.80
C ILE A 11 22.37 -8.80 -7.66
N ALA A 12 22.85 -7.92 -8.55
CA ALA A 12 24.19 -7.35 -8.46
C ALA A 12 24.32 -6.23 -7.40
N GLY A 13 23.26 -5.94 -6.64
CA GLY A 13 23.24 -4.89 -5.61
C GLY A 13 23.20 -3.47 -6.19
N GLN A 14 22.80 -3.32 -7.47
CA GLN A 14 22.71 -2.02 -8.13
C GLN A 14 21.31 -1.42 -7.96
N ASP A 15 21.28 -0.12 -7.72
CA ASP A 15 20.03 0.64 -7.63
C ASP A 15 19.40 0.83 -9.02
N LEU A 16 18.08 0.78 -9.07
CA LEU A 16 17.34 1.20 -10.25
C LEU A 16 17.19 2.73 -10.23
N SER A 17 17.42 3.35 -11.37
CA SER A 17 17.07 4.75 -11.53
C SER A 17 15.56 4.97 -11.38
N HIS A 18 15.14 6.19 -11.05
CA HIS A 18 13.72 6.54 -10.94
C HIS A 18 12.91 6.11 -12.17
N ALA A 19 13.44 6.36 -13.38
CA ALA A 19 12.76 5.99 -14.63
C ALA A 19 12.66 4.47 -14.82
N GLU A 20 13.66 3.71 -14.42
CA GLU A 20 13.66 2.25 -14.50
C GLU A 20 12.67 1.66 -13.52
N MET A 21 12.63 2.17 -12.29
CA MET A 21 11.67 1.73 -11.29
C MET A 21 10.23 2.08 -11.67
N LEU A 22 9.96 3.28 -12.23
CA LEU A 22 8.66 3.62 -12.80
C LEU A 22 8.21 2.59 -13.84
N SER A 23 9.10 2.26 -14.80
CA SER A 23 8.80 1.28 -15.85
C SER A 23 8.52 -0.11 -15.31
N MET A 24 9.28 -0.56 -14.30
CA MET A 24 9.06 -1.86 -13.68
C MET A 24 7.74 -1.91 -12.91
N MET A 25 7.45 -0.89 -12.12
CA MET A 25 6.21 -0.80 -11.36
C MET A 25 4.97 -0.71 -12.26
N GLN A 26 5.06 -0.05 -13.42
CA GLN A 26 3.99 -0.06 -14.40
C GLN A 26 3.68 -1.48 -14.87
N GLN A 27 4.70 -2.27 -15.24
CA GLN A 27 4.52 -3.66 -15.66
C GLN A 27 3.91 -4.53 -14.54
N VAL A 28 4.33 -4.32 -13.29
CA VAL A 28 3.74 -5.00 -12.12
C VAL A 28 2.25 -4.65 -11.98
N MET A 29 1.92 -3.35 -11.97
CA MET A 29 0.57 -2.87 -11.71
C MET A 29 -0.40 -3.11 -12.86
N GLN A 30 0.08 -3.23 -14.09
CA GLN A 30 -0.71 -3.57 -15.28
C GLN A 30 -0.87 -5.06 -15.52
N GLY A 31 -0.25 -5.90 -14.67
CA GLY A 31 -0.35 -7.35 -14.76
C GLY A 31 0.44 -7.97 -15.92
N GLU A 32 1.46 -7.28 -16.42
CA GLU A 32 2.31 -7.77 -17.51
C GLU A 32 3.32 -8.82 -17.04
N LEU A 33 3.54 -8.93 -15.73
CA LEU A 33 4.46 -9.88 -15.11
C LEU A 33 3.70 -11.03 -14.45
N THR A 34 4.28 -12.22 -14.51
CA THR A 34 3.76 -13.38 -13.79
C THR A 34 3.93 -13.21 -12.28
N PRO A 35 3.12 -13.88 -11.44
CA PRO A 35 3.29 -13.85 -9.97
C PRO A 35 4.70 -14.22 -9.50
N ALA A 36 5.34 -15.19 -10.16
CA ALA A 36 6.72 -15.57 -9.86
C ALA A 36 7.74 -14.46 -10.17
N GLN A 37 7.54 -13.75 -11.27
CA GLN A 37 8.38 -12.60 -11.63
C GLN A 37 8.19 -11.45 -10.64
N ILE A 38 6.95 -11.16 -10.25
CA ILE A 38 6.67 -10.13 -9.24
C ILE A 38 7.33 -10.49 -7.91
N ALA A 39 7.18 -11.74 -7.45
CA ALA A 39 7.81 -12.20 -6.22
C ALA A 39 9.34 -12.08 -6.30
N GLY A 40 9.96 -12.55 -7.38
CA GLY A 40 11.41 -12.44 -7.59
C GLY A 40 11.91 -11.00 -7.57
N PHE A 41 11.18 -10.08 -8.20
CA PHE A 41 11.51 -8.65 -8.22
C PHE A 41 11.44 -8.03 -6.82
N LEU A 42 10.35 -8.28 -6.08
CA LEU A 42 10.17 -7.72 -4.74
C LEU A 42 11.19 -8.27 -3.74
N ILE A 43 11.52 -9.56 -3.82
CA ILE A 43 12.55 -10.17 -2.97
C ILE A 43 13.93 -9.62 -3.30
N ALA A 44 14.27 -9.44 -4.57
CA ALA A 44 15.55 -8.85 -4.97
C ALA A 44 15.68 -7.39 -4.49
N LEU A 45 14.63 -6.58 -4.60
CA LEU A 45 14.58 -5.23 -4.01
C LEU A 45 14.81 -5.27 -2.50
N ARG A 46 14.12 -6.16 -1.81
CA ARG A 46 14.21 -6.30 -0.35
C ARG A 46 15.60 -6.72 0.11
N ILE A 47 16.27 -7.63 -0.62
CA ILE A 47 17.62 -8.09 -0.28
C ILE A 47 18.64 -6.98 -0.53
N LYS A 48 18.50 -6.25 -1.63
CA LYS A 48 19.36 -5.10 -1.95
C LYS A 48 19.15 -3.96 -0.95
N GLY A 49 17.96 -3.74 -0.51
CA GLY A 49 17.50 -2.54 0.20
C GLY A 49 17.06 -1.45 -0.76
N GLU A 50 15.85 -0.95 -0.59
CA GLU A 50 15.23 0.04 -1.46
C GLU A 50 15.80 1.44 -1.20
N THR A 51 16.04 2.20 -2.27
CA THR A 51 16.41 3.62 -2.16
C THR A 51 15.17 4.51 -2.07
N VAL A 52 15.34 5.75 -1.63
CA VAL A 52 14.26 6.76 -1.60
C VAL A 52 13.71 6.99 -3.00
N ASP A 53 14.55 7.01 -4.03
CA ASP A 53 14.13 7.21 -5.41
C ASP A 53 13.30 6.04 -5.94
N GLU A 54 13.67 4.81 -5.61
CA GLU A 54 12.92 3.61 -5.96
C GLU A 54 11.56 3.58 -5.27
N ILE A 55 11.50 3.88 -3.97
CA ILE A 55 10.24 3.96 -3.22
C ILE A 55 9.34 5.06 -3.78
N THR A 56 9.89 6.22 -4.08
CA THR A 56 9.14 7.35 -4.64
C THR A 56 8.56 7.02 -6.02
N ALA A 57 9.35 6.38 -6.88
CA ALA A 57 8.90 5.93 -8.19
C ALA A 57 7.77 4.91 -8.09
N ALA A 58 7.92 3.91 -7.21
CA ALA A 58 6.89 2.90 -6.97
C ALA A 58 5.58 3.52 -6.47
N ALA A 59 5.65 4.38 -5.47
CA ALA A 59 4.49 5.09 -4.93
C ALA A 59 3.80 5.97 -5.98
N THR A 60 4.57 6.61 -6.87
CA THR A 60 4.03 7.43 -7.95
C THR A 60 3.16 6.61 -8.90
N VAL A 61 3.63 5.44 -9.33
CA VAL A 61 2.86 4.54 -10.20
C VAL A 61 1.61 4.01 -9.49
N MET A 62 1.74 3.55 -8.25
CA MET A 62 0.61 3.04 -7.48
C MET A 62 -0.48 4.10 -7.33
N ARG A 63 -0.11 5.35 -7.02
CA ARG A 63 -1.05 6.46 -6.92
C ARG A 63 -1.69 6.84 -8.26
N ALA A 64 -0.93 6.78 -9.35
CA ALA A 64 -1.44 7.09 -10.68
C ALA A 64 -2.47 6.06 -11.16
N LEU A 65 -2.24 4.78 -10.86
CA LEU A 65 -3.09 3.67 -11.30
C LEU A 65 -4.19 3.28 -10.30
N SER A 66 -4.19 3.87 -9.10
CA SER A 66 -5.25 3.62 -8.12
C SER A 66 -6.61 4.13 -8.60
N THR A 67 -7.66 3.37 -8.32
CA THR A 67 -9.04 3.82 -8.52
C THR A 67 -9.29 5.07 -7.66
N LYS A 68 -9.76 6.13 -8.31
CA LYS A 68 -10.06 7.39 -7.60
C LYS A 68 -11.44 7.32 -6.98
N VAL A 69 -11.53 7.66 -5.72
CA VAL A 69 -12.80 7.83 -5.01
C VAL A 69 -13.09 9.32 -4.91
N ASN A 70 -14.19 9.75 -5.52
CA ASN A 70 -14.68 11.13 -5.39
C ASN A 70 -15.44 11.26 -4.07
N ILE A 71 -14.89 12.05 -3.15
CA ILE A 71 -15.52 12.33 -1.86
C ILE A 71 -15.99 13.78 -1.86
N GLU A 72 -17.30 13.96 -1.76
CA GLU A 72 -17.87 15.29 -1.64
C GLU A 72 -17.65 15.86 -0.23
N GLY A 73 -17.38 17.16 -0.17
CA GLY A 73 -17.21 17.89 1.08
C GLY A 73 -15.98 17.45 1.86
N THR A 74 -14.81 17.92 1.40
CA THR A 74 -13.50 17.53 1.96
C THR A 74 -13.11 18.29 3.23
N THR A 75 -13.95 19.20 3.73
CA THR A 75 -13.67 19.92 4.98
C THR A 75 -13.61 18.92 6.15
N HIS A 76 -12.50 18.93 6.87
CA HIS A 76 -12.20 18.00 7.97
C HIS A 76 -12.22 16.51 7.54
N LEU A 77 -11.88 16.23 6.27
CA LEU A 77 -11.69 14.85 5.80
C LEU A 77 -10.36 14.31 6.30
N ILE A 78 -10.41 13.16 6.95
CA ILE A 78 -9.23 12.47 7.47
C ILE A 78 -9.23 10.99 7.11
N ASP A 79 -8.05 10.41 7.11
CA ASP A 79 -7.83 8.97 7.13
C ASP A 79 -7.10 8.60 8.43
N THR A 80 -7.50 7.50 9.06
CA THR A 80 -6.90 6.97 10.28
C THR A 80 -6.19 5.65 10.03
N CYS A 81 -5.73 5.38 8.80
CA CYS A 81 -5.04 4.13 8.50
C CYS A 81 -3.69 4.05 9.23
N GLY A 82 -3.39 2.86 9.76
CA GLY A 82 -2.07 2.50 10.23
C GLY A 82 -1.28 1.81 9.12
N THR A 83 0.04 1.86 9.21
CA THR A 83 0.93 1.18 8.26
C THR A 83 0.88 -0.34 8.38
N GLY A 84 0.47 -0.85 9.53
CA GLY A 84 0.51 -2.29 9.85
C GLY A 84 1.92 -2.83 10.01
N GLY A 85 2.02 -4.12 10.26
CA GLY A 85 3.32 -4.82 10.26
C GLY A 85 4.27 -4.51 11.42
N ASP A 86 3.80 -3.81 12.45
CA ASP A 86 4.60 -3.45 13.64
C ASP A 86 4.77 -4.59 14.66
N GLY A 87 4.08 -5.71 14.44
CA GLY A 87 4.10 -6.87 15.33
C GLY A 87 3.42 -6.65 16.69
N ILE A 88 2.83 -5.49 16.93
CA ILE A 88 2.16 -5.15 18.18
C ILE A 88 0.72 -5.67 18.15
N GLN A 89 0.42 -6.62 19.02
CA GLN A 89 -0.93 -7.17 19.17
C GLN A 89 -1.78 -6.29 20.09
N THR A 90 -2.33 -5.20 19.56
CA THR A 90 -3.32 -4.37 20.25
C THR A 90 -4.70 -4.55 19.64
N PHE A 91 -5.73 -3.96 20.25
CA PHE A 91 -7.03 -3.82 19.59
C PHE A 91 -6.90 -2.88 18.37
N ASN A 92 -7.89 -2.89 17.49
CA ASN A 92 -7.86 -2.10 16.25
C ASN A 92 -8.00 -0.59 16.52
N VAL A 93 -6.90 0.02 17.00
CA VAL A 93 -6.82 1.43 17.41
C VAL A 93 -7.30 2.33 16.27
N SER A 94 -6.87 2.07 15.03
CA SER A 94 -7.18 2.92 13.88
C SER A 94 -8.68 2.94 13.55
N THR A 95 -9.39 1.83 13.73
CA THR A 95 -10.84 1.77 13.52
C THR A 95 -11.61 2.48 14.66
N VAL A 96 -11.20 2.26 15.89
CA VAL A 96 -11.80 2.96 17.05
C VAL A 96 -11.59 4.47 16.92
N SER A 97 -10.38 4.91 16.55
CA SER A 97 -10.07 6.33 16.32
C SER A 97 -10.93 6.94 15.23
N ALA A 98 -11.28 6.18 14.18
CA ALA A 98 -12.18 6.64 13.13
C ALA A 98 -13.58 7.00 13.69
N PHE A 99 -14.16 6.15 14.56
CA PHE A 99 -15.45 6.43 15.18
C PHE A 99 -15.39 7.64 16.12
N VAL A 100 -14.33 7.75 16.93
CA VAL A 100 -14.14 8.89 17.84
C VAL A 100 -14.00 10.20 17.05
N ALA A 101 -13.20 10.20 16.00
CA ALA A 101 -13.03 11.37 15.13
C ALA A 101 -14.34 11.76 14.43
N ALA A 102 -15.10 10.79 13.95
CA ALA A 102 -16.41 11.04 13.34
C ALA A 102 -17.40 11.62 14.35
N ALA A 103 -17.42 11.11 15.57
CA ALA A 103 -18.26 11.64 16.66
C ALA A 103 -17.87 13.08 17.03
N ALA A 104 -16.61 13.45 16.87
CA ALA A 104 -16.11 14.82 17.06
C ALA A 104 -16.37 15.76 15.86
N GLY A 105 -17.02 15.28 14.80
CA GLY A 105 -17.42 16.07 13.64
C GLY A 105 -16.48 15.97 12.43
N ALA A 106 -15.45 15.12 12.46
CA ALA A 106 -14.63 14.85 11.29
C ALA A 106 -15.36 13.95 10.28
N LYS A 107 -15.05 14.14 9.00
CA LYS A 107 -15.43 13.20 7.95
C LYS A 107 -14.30 12.18 7.79
N VAL A 108 -14.61 10.89 7.91
CA VAL A 108 -13.61 9.84 7.86
C VAL A 108 -13.75 9.03 6.58
N ALA A 109 -12.72 9.07 5.73
CA ALA A 109 -12.58 8.19 4.58
C ALA A 109 -11.42 7.22 4.86
N LYS A 110 -11.74 6.13 5.55
CA LYS A 110 -10.73 5.23 6.06
C LYS A 110 -10.25 4.25 5.00
N HIS A 111 -8.96 4.28 4.70
CA HIS A 111 -8.30 3.16 4.05
C HIS A 111 -8.17 2.00 5.04
N GLY A 112 -8.52 0.81 4.60
CA GLY A 112 -8.43 -0.39 5.43
C GLY A 112 -8.78 -1.63 4.63
N GLY A 113 -8.55 -2.77 5.23
CA GLY A 113 -8.82 -4.07 4.63
C GLY A 113 -9.03 -5.14 5.70
N ARG A 114 -9.11 -6.37 5.23
CA ARG A 114 -9.06 -7.54 6.11
C ARG A 114 -7.65 -7.69 6.67
N SER A 115 -7.55 -8.36 7.81
CA SER A 115 -6.26 -8.56 8.48
C SER A 115 -5.27 -9.35 7.60
N VAL A 116 -4.01 -8.90 7.59
CA VAL A 116 -2.88 -9.62 7.00
C VAL A 116 -1.91 -10.12 8.09
N SER A 117 -1.64 -9.30 9.08
CA SER A 117 -0.67 -9.57 10.16
C SER A 117 -1.28 -9.53 11.56
N SER A 118 -2.46 -8.96 11.73
CA SER A 118 -3.20 -8.90 12.99
C SER A 118 -4.37 -9.88 13.01
N THR A 119 -5.01 -10.07 14.16
CA THR A 119 -6.17 -10.94 14.31
C THR A 119 -7.45 -10.36 13.72
N CYS A 120 -7.51 -9.05 13.45
CA CYS A 120 -8.71 -8.36 12.99
C CYS A 120 -8.37 -7.07 12.24
N GLY A 121 -8.74 -6.98 10.97
CA GLY A 121 -8.63 -5.78 10.15
C GLY A 121 -9.80 -4.82 10.32
N SER A 122 -9.72 -3.64 9.72
CA SER A 122 -10.80 -2.65 9.78
C SER A 122 -12.10 -3.14 9.12
N ALA A 123 -11.98 -3.83 7.98
CA ALA A 123 -13.11 -4.41 7.29
C ALA A 123 -13.83 -5.45 8.15
N ASP A 124 -13.06 -6.29 8.87
CA ASP A 124 -13.63 -7.32 9.74
C ASP A 124 -14.44 -6.71 10.89
N VAL A 125 -13.95 -5.61 11.49
CA VAL A 125 -14.67 -4.87 12.55
C VAL A 125 -15.97 -4.26 12.01
N LEU A 126 -15.89 -3.58 10.86
CA LEU A 126 -17.05 -2.91 10.26
C LEU A 126 -18.12 -3.92 9.86
N GLU A 127 -17.74 -5.05 9.28
CA GLU A 127 -18.64 -6.15 8.92
C GLU A 127 -19.34 -6.73 10.15
N ALA A 128 -18.59 -6.95 11.25
CA ALA A 128 -19.15 -7.40 12.53
C ALA A 128 -20.16 -6.40 13.15
N LEU A 129 -20.00 -5.12 12.83
CA LEU A 129 -20.93 -4.04 13.20
C LEU A 129 -22.11 -3.89 12.23
N GLY A 130 -22.21 -4.72 11.20
CA GLY A 130 -23.31 -4.71 10.22
C GLY A 130 -23.11 -3.72 9.06
N VAL A 131 -21.93 -3.17 8.90
CA VAL A 131 -21.60 -2.31 7.75
C VAL A 131 -21.31 -3.19 6.53
N ASN A 132 -21.87 -2.82 5.39
CA ASN A 132 -21.53 -3.45 4.11
C ASN A 132 -20.21 -2.88 3.59
N VAL A 133 -19.16 -3.71 3.57
CA VAL A 133 -17.79 -3.34 3.19
C VAL A 133 -17.36 -4.05 1.91
#